data_489d11bee0d268f78b0f18263b9f06e1
#
_entry.id   489d11bee0d268f78b0f18263b9f06e1
#
_cell.length_a   1.000
_cell.length_b   1.000
_cell.length_c   1.000
_cell.angle_alpha   90.00
_cell.angle_beta   90.00
_cell.angle_gamma   90.00
#
_symmetry.space_group_name_H-M   'P 1'
#
loop_
_entity.id
_entity.type
_entity.pdbx_description
1 polymer ?
#
loop_
_entity_poly.entity_id
_entity_poly.type
_entity_poly.pdbx_seq_one_letter_code
_entity_poly.pdbx_strand_id
1 'polypeptide(L)'
;MSLERVNTVIEDFTKLFYETESLALKQGIKCLTTTELHVIEAIGNHSLSMNNLSDKLGITMGTATVAINKLSNKGFITRKRSDNDRRKVFVSLSKKGEDALTYHNNFHKMIISSITKNIETENLEIFTTVFNQILENLKNQVEFFKPDVITNFLEGDSVSVLDVKGTPVIKNFFAGMGIKLYTELKIISNSHRVIAIKTPDGEVVEINTIDAKNLVVVKKDI
;
A
#
# COMPACT_ATOMS: atom_id res chain seq x y z
N MET A 1 15.88 -24.18 1.23
CA MET A 1 15.24 -23.23 0.30
C MET A 1 15.54 -21.82 0.83
N SER A 2 16.21 -20.96 0.07
CA SER A 2 16.57 -19.63 0.57
C SER A 2 15.35 -18.69 0.42
N LEU A 3 15.15 -17.79 1.40
CA LEU A 3 14.13 -16.73 1.33
C LEU A 3 14.33 -15.83 0.10
N GLU A 4 15.57 -15.66 -0.32
CA GLU A 4 15.95 -14.96 -1.56
C GLU A 4 15.26 -15.51 -2.80
N ARG A 5 15.19 -16.85 -2.93
CA ARG A 5 14.48 -17.49 -4.04
C ARG A 5 12.96 -17.24 -3.99
N VAL A 6 12.38 -17.22 -2.78
CA VAL A 6 10.97 -16.89 -2.61
C VAL A 6 10.71 -15.46 -3.04
N ASN A 7 11.56 -14.51 -2.60
CA ASN A 7 11.47 -13.10 -2.99
C ASN A 7 11.52 -12.94 -4.51
N THR A 8 12.52 -13.51 -5.18
CA THR A 8 12.67 -13.43 -6.64
C THR A 8 11.42 -13.92 -7.37
N VAL A 9 10.87 -15.07 -6.95
CA VAL A 9 9.66 -15.63 -7.60
C VAL A 9 8.45 -14.71 -7.43
N ILE A 10 8.27 -14.12 -6.24
CA ILE A 10 7.16 -13.19 -5.99
C ILE A 10 7.34 -11.90 -6.80
N GLU A 11 8.55 -11.35 -6.86
CA GLU A 11 8.85 -10.15 -7.66
C GLU A 11 8.61 -10.39 -9.15
N ASP A 12 9.14 -11.46 -9.70
CA ASP A 12 8.97 -11.82 -11.12
C ASP A 12 7.50 -12.04 -11.46
N PHE A 13 6.77 -12.80 -10.62
CA PHE A 13 5.34 -13.01 -10.81
C PHE A 13 4.56 -11.69 -10.80
N THR A 14 4.80 -10.85 -9.82
CA THR A 14 4.10 -9.55 -9.68
C THR A 14 4.37 -8.65 -10.89
N LYS A 15 5.63 -8.57 -11.34
CA LYS A 15 6.03 -7.80 -12.50
C LYS A 15 5.35 -8.28 -13.79
N LEU A 16 5.47 -9.59 -14.09
CA LEU A 16 4.91 -10.17 -15.30
C LEU A 16 3.37 -10.11 -15.31
N PHE A 17 2.73 -10.33 -14.17
CA PHE A 17 1.29 -10.23 -14.03
C PHE A 17 0.80 -8.80 -14.30
N TYR A 18 1.46 -7.79 -13.73
CA TYR A 18 1.16 -6.38 -13.97
C TYR A 18 1.37 -5.96 -15.44
N GLU A 19 2.47 -6.42 -16.08
CA GLU A 19 2.72 -6.17 -17.50
C GLU A 19 1.61 -6.76 -18.38
N THR A 20 1.19 -7.98 -18.07
CA THR A 20 0.11 -8.69 -18.80
C THR A 20 -1.21 -7.94 -18.67
N GLU A 21 -1.56 -7.50 -17.48
CA GLU A 21 -2.76 -6.70 -17.21
C GLU A 21 -2.73 -5.35 -17.95
N SER A 22 -1.58 -4.67 -17.94
CA SER A 22 -1.38 -3.42 -18.69
C SER A 22 -1.56 -3.61 -20.19
N LEU A 23 -1.09 -4.71 -20.75
CA LEU A 23 -1.28 -5.05 -22.17
C LEU A 23 -2.75 -5.30 -22.50
N ALA A 24 -3.47 -6.03 -21.64
CA ALA A 24 -4.90 -6.28 -21.83
C ALA A 24 -5.73 -4.99 -21.83
N LEU A 25 -5.43 -4.07 -20.92
CA LEU A 25 -6.08 -2.76 -20.89
C LEU A 25 -5.85 -1.98 -22.18
N LYS A 26 -4.62 -1.95 -22.68
CA LYS A 26 -4.27 -1.26 -23.93
C LYS A 26 -4.98 -1.83 -25.15
N GLN A 27 -5.29 -3.12 -25.14
CA GLN A 27 -5.99 -3.78 -26.25
C GLN A 27 -7.52 -3.70 -26.12
N GLY A 28 -8.06 -3.91 -24.91
CA GLY A 28 -9.50 -4.02 -24.67
C GLY A 28 -10.16 -2.71 -24.25
N ILE A 29 -9.67 -2.06 -23.19
CA ILE A 29 -10.27 -0.86 -22.63
C ILE A 29 -9.29 0.31 -22.67
N LYS A 30 -8.98 0.77 -23.87
CA LYS A 30 -7.93 1.78 -24.16
C LYS A 30 -8.04 3.09 -23.39
N CYS A 31 -9.21 3.40 -22.83
CA CYS A 31 -9.46 4.67 -22.13
C CYS A 31 -9.25 4.59 -20.61
N LEU A 32 -8.91 3.42 -20.05
CA LEU A 32 -8.62 3.24 -18.63
C LEU A 32 -7.13 3.07 -18.37
N THR A 33 -6.68 3.60 -17.24
CA THR A 33 -5.39 3.25 -16.62
C THR A 33 -5.57 2.08 -15.66
N THR A 34 -4.50 1.38 -15.30
CA THR A 34 -4.51 0.31 -14.29
C THR A 34 -5.09 0.81 -12.95
N THR A 35 -4.68 2.02 -12.52
CA THR A 35 -5.24 2.62 -11.29
C THR A 35 -6.75 2.85 -11.37
N GLU A 36 -7.25 3.33 -12.51
CA GLU A 36 -8.70 3.53 -12.71
C GLU A 36 -9.46 2.19 -12.72
N LEU A 37 -8.85 1.14 -13.26
CA LEU A 37 -9.40 -0.21 -13.24
C LEU A 37 -9.48 -0.76 -11.80
N HIS A 38 -8.43 -0.62 -11.00
CA HIS A 38 -8.46 -1.02 -9.59
C HIS A 38 -9.53 -0.28 -8.77
N VAL A 39 -9.83 0.97 -9.13
CA VAL A 39 -10.99 1.68 -8.54
C VAL A 39 -12.31 1.02 -8.94
N ILE A 40 -12.48 0.64 -10.21
CA ILE A 40 -13.68 -0.09 -10.71
C ILE A 40 -13.83 -1.41 -9.96
N GLU A 41 -12.75 -2.17 -9.78
CA GLU A 41 -12.74 -3.43 -9.02
C GLU A 41 -13.09 -3.21 -7.55
N ALA A 42 -12.51 -2.20 -6.92
CA ALA A 42 -12.78 -1.88 -5.52
C ALA A 42 -14.26 -1.52 -5.30
N ILE A 43 -14.89 -0.82 -6.24
CA ILE A 43 -16.33 -0.54 -6.19
C ILE A 43 -17.12 -1.85 -6.38
N GLY A 44 -16.76 -2.66 -7.40
CA GLY A 44 -17.47 -3.91 -7.68
C GLY A 44 -18.97 -3.70 -7.84
N ASN A 45 -19.76 -4.61 -7.31
CA ASN A 45 -21.23 -4.56 -7.36
C ASN A 45 -21.85 -3.78 -6.18
N HIS A 46 -21.04 -2.93 -5.50
CA HIS A 46 -21.45 -2.20 -4.31
C HIS A 46 -21.63 -0.71 -4.58
N SER A 47 -22.28 -0.05 -3.62
CA SER A 47 -22.31 1.41 -3.53
C SER A 47 -21.43 1.81 -2.34
N LEU A 48 -20.29 2.46 -2.59
CA LEU A 48 -19.30 2.80 -1.57
C LEU A 48 -19.28 4.30 -1.32
N SER A 49 -19.13 4.70 -0.04
CA SER A 49 -18.78 6.09 0.28
C SER A 49 -17.35 6.38 -0.14
N MET A 50 -17.02 7.66 -0.31
CA MET A 50 -15.64 8.06 -0.66
C MET A 50 -14.61 7.62 0.38
N ASN A 51 -14.99 7.63 1.68
CA ASN A 51 -14.11 7.16 2.75
C ASN A 51 -13.85 5.65 2.61
N ASN A 52 -14.93 4.84 2.51
CA ASN A 52 -14.78 3.39 2.36
C ASN A 52 -13.98 3.01 1.12
N LEU A 53 -14.07 3.80 0.06
CA LEU A 53 -13.30 3.57 -1.16
C LEU A 53 -11.82 3.90 -0.97
N SER A 54 -11.48 5.04 -0.32
CA SER A 54 -10.10 5.39 -0.02
C SER A 54 -9.43 4.37 0.91
N ASP A 55 -10.16 3.92 1.94
CA ASP A 55 -9.69 2.90 2.88
C ASP A 55 -9.44 1.56 2.17
N LYS A 56 -10.41 1.12 1.33
CA LYS A 56 -10.30 -0.13 0.59
C LYS A 56 -9.14 -0.15 -0.40
N LEU A 57 -8.81 1.01 -0.97
CA LEU A 57 -7.71 1.18 -1.93
C LEU A 57 -6.36 1.50 -1.26
N GLY A 58 -6.34 1.80 0.04
CA GLY A 58 -5.13 2.23 0.74
C GLY A 58 -4.56 3.56 0.21
N ILE A 59 -5.42 4.46 -0.31
CA ILE A 59 -5.01 5.75 -0.90
C ILE A 59 -5.64 6.92 -0.15
N THR A 60 -5.06 8.12 -0.34
CA THR A 60 -5.64 9.32 0.26
C THR A 60 -6.99 9.69 -0.36
N MET A 61 -7.85 10.36 0.41
CA MET A 61 -9.14 10.90 -0.06
C MET A 61 -8.97 11.80 -1.28
N GLY A 62 -7.89 12.59 -1.34
CA GLY A 62 -7.56 13.44 -2.49
C GLY A 62 -7.31 12.61 -3.75
N THR A 63 -6.50 11.57 -3.64
CA THR A 63 -6.21 10.64 -4.75
C THR A 63 -7.48 9.92 -5.22
N ALA A 64 -8.29 9.40 -4.27
CA ALA A 64 -9.57 8.78 -4.58
C ALA A 64 -10.50 9.74 -5.33
N THR A 65 -10.60 10.99 -4.88
CA THR A 65 -11.44 12.02 -5.51
C THR A 65 -11.03 12.29 -6.96
N VAL A 66 -9.73 12.38 -7.24
CA VAL A 66 -9.20 12.59 -8.61
C VAL A 66 -9.56 11.40 -9.51
N ALA A 67 -9.35 10.17 -9.05
CA ALA A 67 -9.66 8.97 -9.81
C ALA A 67 -11.16 8.86 -10.10
N ILE A 68 -12.01 9.10 -9.10
CA ILE A 68 -13.47 9.09 -9.21
C ILE A 68 -13.97 10.19 -10.17
N ASN A 69 -13.38 11.39 -10.17
CA ASN A 69 -13.73 12.45 -11.13
C ASN A 69 -13.42 12.00 -12.56
N LYS A 70 -12.26 11.43 -12.81
CA LYS A 70 -11.86 10.92 -14.13
C LYS A 70 -12.81 9.81 -14.60
N LEU A 71 -13.11 8.83 -13.75
CA LEU A 71 -14.04 7.73 -14.08
C LEU A 71 -15.47 8.21 -14.32
N SER A 72 -15.94 9.20 -13.55
CA SER A 72 -17.25 9.83 -13.77
C SER A 72 -17.33 10.52 -15.13
N ASN A 73 -16.30 11.32 -15.48
CA ASN A 73 -16.22 12.00 -16.77
C ASN A 73 -16.14 11.02 -17.95
N LYS A 74 -15.51 9.87 -17.75
CA LYS A 74 -15.44 8.77 -18.73
C LYS A 74 -16.72 7.93 -18.77
N GLY A 75 -17.67 8.15 -17.85
CA GLY A 75 -18.96 7.47 -17.78
C GLY A 75 -18.91 6.05 -17.18
N PHE A 76 -17.86 5.68 -16.44
CA PHE A 76 -17.73 4.35 -15.80
C PHE A 76 -18.42 4.25 -14.46
N ILE A 77 -18.67 5.37 -13.79
CA ILE A 77 -19.30 5.40 -12.48
C ILE A 77 -20.45 6.42 -12.43
N THR A 78 -21.37 6.17 -11.51
CA THR A 78 -22.45 7.07 -11.12
C THR A 78 -22.23 7.54 -9.69
N ARG A 79 -22.74 8.73 -9.35
CA ARG A 79 -22.69 9.31 -8.02
C ARG A 79 -24.08 9.59 -7.52
N LYS A 80 -24.38 9.17 -6.30
CA LYS A 80 -25.62 9.49 -5.62
C LYS A 80 -25.31 10.13 -4.27
N ARG A 81 -25.95 11.28 -3.98
CA ARG A 81 -25.90 11.86 -2.63
C ARG A 81 -26.79 11.04 -1.71
N SER A 82 -26.38 10.93 -0.45
CA SER A 82 -27.21 10.30 0.56
C SER A 82 -28.46 11.12 0.81
N ASP A 83 -29.59 10.46 0.92
CA ASP A 83 -30.87 11.10 1.25
C ASP A 83 -30.87 11.58 2.72
N ASN A 84 -30.11 10.90 3.60
CA ASN A 84 -30.03 11.20 5.05
C ASN A 84 -28.93 12.20 5.42
N ASP A 85 -27.85 12.30 4.62
CA ASP A 85 -26.75 13.23 4.85
C ASP A 85 -26.17 13.71 3.51
N ARG A 86 -26.57 14.89 3.08
CA ARG A 86 -26.18 15.47 1.78
C ARG A 86 -24.66 15.67 1.62
N ARG A 87 -23.88 15.59 2.70
CA ARG A 87 -22.41 15.64 2.66
C ARG A 87 -21.80 14.32 2.21
N LYS A 88 -22.55 13.21 2.35
CA LYS A 88 -22.07 11.88 1.93
C LYS A 88 -22.44 11.64 0.47
N VAL A 89 -21.41 11.29 -0.32
CA VAL A 89 -21.55 10.88 -1.72
C VAL A 89 -21.20 9.39 -1.81
N PHE A 90 -22.10 8.64 -2.41
CA PHE A 90 -21.88 7.24 -2.76
C PHE A 90 -21.52 7.11 -4.24
N VAL A 91 -20.63 6.21 -4.54
CA VAL A 91 -20.20 5.88 -5.90
C VAL A 91 -20.54 4.42 -6.21
N SER A 92 -21.06 4.19 -7.41
CA SER A 92 -21.42 2.87 -7.93
C SER A 92 -20.97 2.77 -9.38
N LEU A 93 -20.79 1.58 -9.90
CA LEU A 93 -20.53 1.40 -11.32
C LEU A 93 -21.75 1.83 -12.15
N SER A 94 -21.50 2.37 -13.33
CA SER A 94 -22.48 2.48 -14.40
C SER A 94 -22.51 1.16 -15.19
N LYS A 95 -23.44 1.01 -16.14
CA LYS A 95 -23.43 -0.14 -17.05
C LYS A 95 -22.07 -0.30 -17.76
N LYS A 96 -21.47 0.78 -18.22
CA LYS A 96 -20.13 0.80 -18.82
C LYS A 96 -19.05 0.34 -17.83
N GLY A 97 -19.19 0.69 -16.55
CA GLY A 97 -18.29 0.25 -15.49
C GLY A 97 -18.42 -1.25 -15.19
N GLU A 98 -19.64 -1.76 -15.16
CA GLU A 98 -19.92 -3.20 -15.00
C GLU A 98 -19.34 -4.02 -16.16
N ASP A 99 -19.49 -3.53 -17.39
CA ASP A 99 -18.94 -4.18 -18.59
C ASP A 99 -17.40 -4.20 -18.54
N ALA A 100 -16.77 -3.12 -18.07
CA ALA A 100 -15.32 -3.05 -17.87
C ALA A 100 -14.84 -4.03 -16.78
N LEU A 101 -15.55 -4.12 -15.67
CA LEU A 101 -15.27 -5.08 -14.60
C LEU A 101 -15.41 -6.52 -15.10
N THR A 102 -16.45 -6.80 -15.85
CA THR A 102 -16.70 -8.13 -16.45
C THR A 102 -15.57 -8.52 -17.41
N TYR A 103 -15.15 -7.59 -18.28
CA TYR A 103 -14.00 -7.80 -19.17
C TYR A 103 -12.74 -8.15 -18.39
N HIS A 104 -12.44 -7.37 -17.36
CA HIS A 104 -11.26 -7.57 -16.52
C HIS A 104 -11.28 -8.94 -15.80
N ASN A 105 -12.40 -9.28 -15.17
CA ASN A 105 -12.56 -10.56 -14.49
C ASN A 105 -12.41 -11.77 -15.45
N ASN A 106 -12.95 -11.66 -16.66
CA ASN A 106 -12.80 -12.72 -17.67
C ASN A 106 -11.35 -12.83 -18.15
N PHE A 107 -10.65 -11.71 -18.30
CA PHE A 107 -9.24 -11.70 -18.64
C PHE A 107 -8.38 -12.38 -17.56
N HIS A 108 -8.60 -12.08 -16.28
CA HIS A 108 -7.92 -12.75 -15.16
C HIS A 108 -8.18 -14.26 -15.16
N LYS A 109 -9.45 -14.67 -15.34
CA LYS A 109 -9.81 -16.09 -15.44
C LYS A 109 -9.07 -16.79 -16.57
N MET A 110 -9.00 -16.16 -17.73
CA MET A 110 -8.28 -16.70 -18.89
C MET A 110 -6.79 -16.88 -18.62
N ILE A 111 -6.13 -15.86 -18.04
CA ILE A 111 -4.71 -15.94 -17.69
C ILE A 111 -4.46 -17.03 -16.68
N ILE A 112 -5.17 -17.01 -15.54
CA ILE A 112 -4.98 -18.00 -14.48
C ILE A 112 -5.20 -19.40 -15.02
N SER A 113 -6.27 -19.64 -15.79
CA SER A 113 -6.52 -20.92 -16.43
C SER A 113 -5.38 -21.35 -17.38
N SER A 114 -4.82 -20.41 -18.12
CA SER A 114 -3.73 -20.68 -19.06
C SER A 114 -2.42 -21.06 -18.37
N ILE A 115 -2.02 -20.30 -17.35
CA ILE A 115 -0.74 -20.53 -16.64
C ILE A 115 -0.79 -21.72 -15.69
N THR A 116 -1.99 -22.14 -15.25
CA THR A 116 -2.16 -23.31 -14.37
C THR A 116 -2.51 -24.61 -15.08
N LYS A 117 -2.71 -24.59 -16.41
CA LYS A 117 -3.25 -25.71 -17.20
C LYS A 117 -2.51 -27.04 -17.01
N ASN A 118 -1.21 -27.01 -16.80
CA ASN A 118 -0.36 -28.20 -16.67
C ASN A 118 0.09 -28.46 -15.24
N ILE A 119 -0.58 -27.84 -14.26
CA ILE A 119 -0.29 -28.02 -12.84
C ILE A 119 -1.37 -28.92 -12.25
N GLU A 120 -0.95 -29.96 -11.53
CA GLU A 120 -1.87 -30.88 -10.84
C GLU A 120 -2.70 -30.13 -9.79
N THR A 121 -3.97 -30.51 -9.66
CA THR A 121 -4.92 -29.86 -8.74
C THR A 121 -4.41 -29.85 -7.29
N GLU A 122 -3.82 -30.96 -6.83
CA GLU A 122 -3.25 -31.07 -5.49
C GLU A 122 -2.16 -30.01 -5.24
N ASN A 123 -1.27 -29.77 -6.21
CA ASN A 123 -0.24 -28.74 -6.12
C ASN A 123 -0.83 -27.32 -6.10
N LEU A 124 -1.94 -27.08 -6.81
CA LEU A 124 -2.65 -25.79 -6.76
C LEU A 124 -3.33 -25.59 -5.41
N GLU A 125 -3.87 -26.63 -4.79
CA GLU A 125 -4.45 -26.55 -3.44
C GLU A 125 -3.39 -26.25 -2.39
N ILE A 126 -2.24 -26.93 -2.45
CA ILE A 126 -1.10 -26.65 -1.57
C ILE A 126 -0.61 -25.21 -1.76
N PHE A 127 -0.40 -24.79 -3.02
CA PHE A 127 0.00 -23.41 -3.34
C PHE A 127 -0.98 -22.40 -2.76
N THR A 128 -2.28 -22.59 -2.99
CA THR A 128 -3.31 -21.68 -2.52
C THR A 128 -3.30 -21.57 -0.99
N THR A 129 -3.15 -22.69 -0.30
CA THR A 129 -3.09 -22.75 1.16
C THR A 129 -1.89 -21.98 1.70
N VAL A 130 -0.69 -22.29 1.17
CA VAL A 130 0.55 -21.65 1.61
C VAL A 130 0.55 -20.15 1.26
N PHE A 131 0.10 -19.79 0.07
CA PHE A 131 0.07 -18.40 -0.36
C PHE A 131 -0.94 -17.56 0.43
N ASN A 132 -2.08 -18.12 0.81
CA ASN A 132 -3.02 -17.48 1.71
C ASN A 132 -2.40 -17.20 3.08
N GLN A 133 -1.61 -18.12 3.64
CA GLN A 133 -0.87 -17.88 4.89
C GLN A 133 0.11 -16.72 4.75
N ILE A 134 0.85 -16.66 3.63
CA ILE A 134 1.75 -15.52 3.34
C ILE A 134 0.97 -14.20 3.25
N LEU A 135 -0.18 -14.19 2.56
CA LEU A 135 -1.02 -13.01 2.43
C LEU A 135 -1.60 -12.55 3.77
N GLU A 136 -2.06 -13.46 4.61
CA GLU A 136 -2.55 -13.12 5.95
C GLU A 136 -1.42 -12.57 6.84
N ASN A 137 -0.24 -13.18 6.80
CA ASN A 137 0.92 -12.66 7.51
C ASN A 137 1.27 -11.23 7.01
N LEU A 138 1.27 -11.00 5.71
CA LEU A 138 1.53 -9.68 5.13
C LEU A 138 0.49 -8.65 5.58
N LYS A 139 -0.81 -9.00 5.55
CA LYS A 139 -1.89 -8.11 6.02
C LYS A 139 -1.72 -7.72 7.49
N ASN A 140 -1.35 -8.70 8.33
CA ASN A 140 -1.14 -8.46 9.76
C ASN A 140 0.10 -7.59 10.02
N GLN A 141 1.08 -7.59 9.11
CA GLN A 141 2.32 -6.84 9.23
C GLN A 141 2.30 -5.48 8.50
N VAL A 142 1.31 -5.20 7.66
CA VAL A 142 1.25 -3.94 6.89
C VAL A 142 1.32 -2.71 7.80
N GLU A 143 0.67 -2.73 8.96
CA GLU A 143 0.73 -1.62 9.92
C GLU A 143 2.14 -1.45 10.51
N PHE A 144 2.91 -2.53 10.70
CA PHE A 144 4.29 -2.46 11.17
C PHE A 144 5.23 -1.82 10.13
N PHE A 145 4.96 -2.07 8.85
CA PHE A 145 5.74 -1.48 7.74
C PHE A 145 5.28 -0.09 7.33
N LYS A 146 4.25 0.47 7.99
CA LYS A 146 3.75 1.80 7.69
C LYS A 146 4.73 2.86 8.18
N PRO A 147 5.32 3.66 7.26
CA PRO A 147 6.22 4.72 7.69
C PRO A 147 5.46 5.80 8.48
N ASP A 148 6.02 6.21 9.61
CA ASP A 148 5.50 7.35 10.37
C ASP A 148 6.66 8.13 11.00
N VAL A 149 6.36 9.29 11.56
CA VAL A 149 7.36 10.09 12.29
C VAL A 149 7.75 9.37 13.58
N ILE A 150 9.03 9.41 13.92
CA ILE A 150 9.58 8.65 15.07
C ILE A 150 8.87 8.96 16.39
N THR A 151 8.31 10.16 16.53
CA THR A 151 7.58 10.60 17.73
C THR A 151 6.26 9.84 17.97
N ASN A 152 5.76 9.09 16.98
CA ASN A 152 4.53 8.29 17.09
C ASN A 152 4.80 6.85 17.56
N PHE A 153 6.07 6.48 17.72
CA PHE A 153 6.46 5.14 18.19
C PHE A 153 6.65 5.12 19.71
N LEU A 154 6.54 3.94 20.31
CA LEU A 154 6.56 3.76 21.76
C LEU A 154 7.98 3.51 22.28
N GLU A 155 8.18 3.75 23.57
CA GLU A 155 9.37 3.31 24.29
C GLU A 155 9.55 1.80 24.16
N GLY A 156 10.79 1.39 23.86
CA GLY A 156 11.15 -0.01 23.61
C GLY A 156 11.06 -0.44 22.15
N ASP A 157 10.36 0.31 21.28
CA ASP A 157 10.29 0.00 19.85
C ASP A 157 11.67 0.08 19.20
N SER A 158 11.94 -0.88 18.31
CA SER A 158 13.07 -0.81 17.36
C SER A 158 12.55 -0.34 16.01
N VAL A 159 13.24 0.64 15.42
CA VAL A 159 12.81 1.27 14.17
C VAL A 159 13.97 1.42 13.20
N SER A 160 13.68 1.48 11.90
CA SER A 160 14.66 1.77 10.84
C SER A 160 14.31 3.10 10.16
N VAL A 161 15.31 3.94 9.95
CA VAL A 161 15.15 5.26 9.31
C VAL A 161 14.91 5.08 7.82
N LEU A 162 13.77 5.55 7.32
CA LEU A 162 13.43 5.53 5.89
C LEU A 162 13.67 6.86 5.20
N ASP A 163 13.51 7.98 5.91
CA ASP A 163 13.76 9.30 5.37
C ASP A 163 14.10 10.29 6.49
N VAL A 164 14.88 11.30 6.15
CA VAL A 164 15.16 12.47 6.99
C VAL A 164 14.62 13.68 6.24
N LYS A 165 13.44 14.16 6.64
CA LYS A 165 12.79 15.34 6.05
C LYS A 165 13.51 16.62 6.43
N GLY A 166 13.23 17.69 5.68
CA GLY A 166 13.71 19.05 5.99
C GLY A 166 14.88 19.49 5.13
N THR A 167 15.47 20.62 5.56
CA THR A 167 16.57 21.30 4.86
C THR A 167 17.88 20.50 4.94
N PRO A 168 18.88 20.81 4.08
CA PRO A 168 20.21 20.22 4.21
C PRO A 168 20.82 20.37 5.60
N VAL A 169 20.50 21.45 6.31
CA VAL A 169 20.98 21.68 7.69
C VAL A 169 20.45 20.60 8.63
N ILE A 170 19.14 20.29 8.55
CA ILE A 170 18.51 19.25 9.38
C ILE A 170 19.10 17.87 9.02
N LYS A 171 19.29 17.59 7.74
CA LYS A 171 19.88 16.32 7.30
C LYS A 171 21.31 16.15 7.80
N ASN A 172 22.11 17.22 7.75
CA ASN A 172 23.48 17.21 8.27
C ASN A 172 23.52 17.08 9.80
N PHE A 173 22.57 17.68 10.51
CA PHE A 173 22.42 17.55 11.96
C PHE A 173 22.24 16.07 12.35
N PHE A 174 21.29 15.36 11.72
CA PHE A 174 21.09 13.93 11.99
C PHE A 174 22.26 13.06 11.54
N ALA A 175 22.84 13.38 10.39
CA ALA A 175 24.03 12.67 9.90
C ALA A 175 25.22 12.79 10.85
N GLY A 176 25.40 13.94 11.51
CA GLY A 176 26.41 14.17 12.56
C GLY A 176 26.20 13.32 13.82
N MET A 177 24.95 12.88 14.07
CA MET A 177 24.59 11.94 15.14
C MET A 177 24.63 10.47 14.69
N GLY A 178 25.18 10.16 13.52
CA GLY A 178 25.18 8.80 12.97
C GLY A 178 23.81 8.32 12.43
N ILE A 179 22.80 9.21 12.40
CA ILE A 179 21.44 8.88 11.96
C ILE A 179 21.31 9.17 10.45
N LYS A 180 21.27 8.09 9.65
CA LYS A 180 21.19 8.11 8.18
C LYS A 180 20.07 7.17 7.71
N LEU A 181 19.83 7.11 6.41
CA LEU A 181 18.92 6.12 5.82
C LEU A 181 19.31 4.70 6.24
N TYR A 182 18.32 3.92 6.61
CA TYR A 182 18.44 2.54 7.08
C TYR A 182 19.18 2.37 8.41
N THR A 183 19.48 3.46 9.13
CA THR A 183 20.01 3.35 10.50
C THR A 183 18.95 2.74 11.40
N GLU A 184 19.32 1.70 12.13
CA GLU A 184 18.48 1.07 13.14
C GLU A 184 18.58 1.84 14.45
N LEU A 185 17.44 2.20 15.02
CA LEU A 185 17.35 2.96 16.25
C LEU A 185 16.46 2.23 17.24
N LYS A 186 16.81 2.28 18.53
CA LYS A 186 15.92 1.81 19.59
C LYS A 186 15.43 3.01 20.39
N ILE A 187 14.12 3.12 20.58
CA ILE A 187 13.51 4.19 21.37
C ILE A 187 13.70 3.85 22.85
N ILE A 188 14.41 4.69 23.57
CA ILE A 188 14.71 4.53 25.00
C ILE A 188 13.64 5.25 25.84
N SER A 189 13.22 6.43 25.41
CA SER A 189 12.11 7.14 26.01
C SER A 189 11.46 8.08 24.99
N ASN A 190 10.17 8.32 25.13
CA ASN A 190 9.43 9.26 24.29
C ASN A 190 8.51 10.13 25.14
N SER A 191 8.85 11.40 25.27
CA SER A 191 8.10 12.40 26.03
C SER A 191 7.57 13.50 25.10
N HIS A 192 6.71 14.38 25.60
CA HIS A 192 6.20 15.50 24.81
C HIS A 192 7.27 16.50 24.35
N ARG A 193 8.48 16.51 24.96
CA ARG A 193 9.53 17.48 24.66
C ARG A 193 10.76 16.85 24.01
N VAL A 194 11.10 15.64 24.41
CA VAL A 194 12.35 14.97 24.03
C VAL A 194 12.08 13.50 23.78
N ILE A 195 12.70 12.97 22.75
CA ILE A 195 12.82 11.55 22.50
C ILE A 195 14.29 11.15 22.67
N ALA A 196 14.54 10.11 23.46
CA ALA A 196 15.87 9.50 23.60
C ALA A 196 15.91 8.24 22.76
N ILE A 197 16.90 8.15 21.90
CA ILE A 197 17.12 7.01 21.00
C ILE A 197 18.53 6.45 21.16
N LYS A 198 18.67 5.14 21.03
CA LYS A 198 19.94 4.46 21.01
C LYS A 198 20.32 4.12 19.57
N THR A 199 21.51 4.53 19.17
CA THR A 199 22.10 4.27 17.85
C THR A 199 22.79 2.90 17.80
N PRO A 200 23.15 2.35 16.62
CA PRO A 200 23.79 1.04 16.49
C PRO A 200 25.14 0.92 17.19
N ASP A 201 25.89 2.01 17.32
CA ASP A 201 27.14 2.11 18.03
C ASP A 201 26.98 2.17 19.56
N GLY A 202 25.73 2.19 20.02
CA GLY A 202 25.37 2.12 21.44
C GLY A 202 25.22 3.46 22.13
N GLU A 203 25.43 4.57 21.43
CA GLU A 203 25.23 5.90 21.97
C GLU A 203 23.74 6.20 22.18
N VAL A 204 23.44 6.94 23.25
CA VAL A 204 22.07 7.45 23.49
C VAL A 204 22.04 8.93 23.15
N VAL A 205 21.20 9.28 22.20
CA VAL A 205 21.04 10.66 21.70
C VAL A 205 19.66 11.16 22.09
N GLU A 206 19.61 12.35 22.67
CA GLU A 206 18.37 13.06 22.97
C GLU A 206 18.08 14.09 21.90
N ILE A 207 16.86 14.03 21.35
CA ILE A 207 16.40 14.91 20.28
C ILE A 207 15.09 15.57 20.74
N ASN A 208 14.99 16.89 20.57
CA ASN A 208 13.70 17.55 20.83
C ASN A 208 12.63 17.03 19.84
N THR A 209 11.37 16.98 20.26
CA THR A 209 10.28 16.39 19.49
C THR A 209 9.97 17.16 18.20
N ILE A 210 10.35 18.44 18.09
CA ILE A 210 10.16 19.25 16.88
C ILE A 210 11.11 18.75 15.79
N ASP A 211 12.39 18.58 16.12
CA ASP A 211 13.39 18.07 15.18
C ASP A 211 13.16 16.59 14.88
N ALA A 212 12.79 15.80 15.89
CA ALA A 212 12.50 14.37 15.75
C ALA A 212 11.35 14.08 14.75
N LYS A 213 10.39 14.98 14.57
CA LYS A 213 9.34 14.86 13.52
C LYS A 213 9.87 14.84 12.10
N ASN A 214 11.13 15.21 11.87
CA ASN A 214 11.77 15.09 10.57
C ASN A 214 12.28 13.65 10.29
N LEU A 215 12.38 12.78 11.30
CA LEU A 215 12.74 11.39 11.12
C LEU A 215 11.49 10.57 10.79
N VAL A 216 11.44 10.04 9.56
CA VAL A 216 10.46 9.08 9.13
C VAL A 216 11.05 7.69 9.28
N VAL A 217 10.40 6.86 10.04
CA VAL A 217 10.88 5.53 10.40
C VAL A 217 9.80 4.47 10.17
N VAL A 218 10.21 3.23 10.13
CA VAL A 218 9.33 2.06 10.11
C VAL A 218 9.68 1.17 11.29
N LYS A 219 8.68 0.52 11.88
CA LYS A 219 8.92 -0.44 12.95
C LYS A 219 9.72 -1.62 12.40
N LYS A 220 10.72 -2.05 13.14
CA LYS A 220 11.48 -3.26 12.84
C LYS A 220 10.96 -4.37 13.76
N ASP A 221 10.43 -5.44 13.17
CA ASP A 221 10.12 -6.64 13.93
C ASP A 221 11.40 -7.34 14.36
N ILE A 222 11.38 -7.82 15.59
CA ILE A 222 12.43 -8.64 16.19
C ILE A 222 12.17 -10.10 15.86
#